data_1233a3412563fbb9b5a144c9f5785446
#
_entry.id   1233a3412563fbb9b5a144c9f5785446
#
_cell.length_a   1.000
_cell.length_b   1.000
_cell.length_c   1.000
_cell.angle_alpha   90.00
_cell.angle_beta   90.00
_cell.angle_gamma   90.00
#
_symmetry.space_group_name_H-M   'P 1'
#
loop_
_entity.id
_entity.type
_entity.pdbx_description
1 polymer ?
#
loop_
_entity_poly.entity_id
_entity_poly.type
_entity_poly.pdbx_seq_one_letter_code
_entity_poly.pdbx_strand_id
1 'polypeptide(L)'
;GVDRPGAVTVAGRTLSSGALVGAASALAARIAGASAVAVDAGASLETVVATVAGVLAGVPVVPVPPDAGPLERSHILRDSGTDLLLTTPGRAAGPVGTAGPVRGQPDRIVERIPVDVTAVAPSRPLRPASPAPALILYTSGTTGPPKGVVIGAAAVAADLDALAVAWDWTADDVLVHGLPLFHVHGLVLGVLGALRTGARLVHTGRPTPAAYVEAVAGGGTLLFGVPTVWSRLASDAGAEGLRPARLLVSGSASLPVPVIQRLRDRCGHTPIERYGMTETLITVSARARGRSRPGTVGTPLPGVSTRLVGEDGGVLPADGESVGSLQVQGPTMMEGYLNLPEATAASSTADGWFVTGDAAVIEPDGAHRIVGRESTDLIKTGGYRVGAGEVENALLGHPGVREAAVVGVPDDDLGQTIVAYVVAGGVSEAQLIDWVANGLSVHKRPRRVILVDGLPRNAMGKVQKRRLAGNGTDG
;
A
#
# COMPACT_ATOMS: atom_id res chain seq x y z
N GLY A 1 -22.77 -23.60 0.94
CA GLY A 1 -23.08 -22.46 1.81
C GLY A 1 -24.29 -21.73 1.27
N VAL A 2 -24.94 -20.94 2.10
CA VAL A 2 -26.06 -20.08 1.69
C VAL A 2 -25.51 -18.98 0.77
N ASP A 3 -26.14 -18.76 -0.39
CA ASP A 3 -25.77 -17.67 -1.28
C ASP A 3 -26.05 -16.31 -0.60
N ARG A 4 -25.04 -15.44 -0.55
CA ARG A 4 -25.14 -14.12 0.05
C ARG A 4 -25.37 -13.08 -1.05
N PRO A 5 -26.56 -12.44 -1.11
CA PRO A 5 -26.79 -11.35 -2.04
C PRO A 5 -25.86 -10.18 -1.72
N GLY A 6 -25.36 -9.51 -2.76
CA GLY A 6 -24.52 -8.32 -2.58
C GLY A 6 -23.18 -8.57 -1.92
N ALA A 7 -22.61 -9.78 -2.05
CA ALA A 7 -21.33 -10.11 -1.43
C ALA A 7 -20.18 -9.22 -1.90
N VAL A 8 -20.18 -8.86 -3.19
CA VAL A 8 -19.17 -7.99 -3.79
C VAL A 8 -19.85 -6.97 -4.71
N THR A 9 -19.61 -5.69 -4.45
CA THR A 9 -20.02 -4.58 -5.32
C THR A 9 -18.76 -3.84 -5.78
N VAL A 10 -18.62 -3.62 -7.09
CA VAL A 10 -17.52 -2.83 -7.67
C VAL A 10 -18.09 -1.83 -8.66
N ALA A 11 -17.85 -0.55 -8.43
CA ALA A 11 -18.31 0.54 -9.29
C ALA A 11 -19.81 0.43 -9.66
N GLY A 12 -20.65 0.11 -8.66
CA GLY A 12 -22.10 -0.02 -8.80
C GLY A 12 -22.60 -1.36 -9.35
N ARG A 13 -21.74 -2.23 -9.84
CA ARG A 13 -22.10 -3.60 -10.28
C ARG A 13 -21.92 -4.58 -9.14
N THR A 14 -22.85 -5.54 -9.01
CA THR A 14 -22.89 -6.42 -7.83
C THR A 14 -22.97 -7.90 -8.22
N LEU A 15 -22.27 -8.75 -7.45
CA LEU A 15 -22.41 -10.21 -7.50
C LEU A 15 -22.79 -10.74 -6.12
N SER A 16 -23.60 -11.82 -6.11
CA SER A 16 -23.76 -12.66 -4.93
C SER A 16 -22.52 -13.56 -4.74
N SER A 17 -22.37 -14.15 -3.57
CA SER A 17 -21.28 -15.10 -3.31
C SER A 17 -21.32 -16.30 -4.26
N GLY A 18 -22.52 -16.81 -4.55
CA GLY A 18 -22.72 -17.92 -5.48
C GLY A 18 -22.37 -17.55 -6.92
N ALA A 19 -22.81 -16.36 -7.38
CA ALA A 19 -22.47 -15.85 -8.71
C ALA A 19 -20.96 -15.65 -8.87
N LEU A 20 -20.29 -15.06 -7.86
CA LEU A 20 -18.83 -14.90 -7.86
C LEU A 20 -18.11 -16.25 -7.97
N VAL A 21 -18.49 -17.23 -7.13
CA VAL A 21 -17.86 -18.56 -7.14
C VAL A 21 -18.15 -19.28 -8.46
N GLY A 22 -19.37 -19.18 -9.01
CA GLY A 22 -19.73 -19.77 -10.29
C GLY A 22 -18.90 -19.24 -11.45
N ALA A 23 -18.80 -17.91 -11.57
CA ALA A 23 -18.00 -17.24 -12.60
C ALA A 23 -16.49 -17.55 -12.43
N ALA A 24 -15.98 -17.49 -11.20
CA ALA A 24 -14.60 -17.80 -10.91
C ALA A 24 -14.27 -19.28 -11.19
N SER A 25 -15.16 -20.22 -10.89
CA SER A 25 -14.98 -21.65 -11.18
C SER A 25 -14.94 -21.93 -12.69
N ALA A 26 -15.79 -21.27 -13.46
CA ALA A 26 -15.78 -21.36 -14.93
C ALA A 26 -14.47 -20.86 -15.51
N LEU A 27 -13.98 -19.71 -15.04
CA LEU A 27 -12.70 -19.16 -15.48
C LEU A 27 -11.52 -20.00 -15.00
N ALA A 28 -11.53 -20.52 -13.77
CA ALA A 28 -10.50 -21.37 -13.20
C ALA A 28 -10.28 -22.64 -14.04
N ALA A 29 -11.35 -23.19 -14.66
CA ALA A 29 -11.22 -24.32 -15.57
C ALA A 29 -10.45 -23.98 -16.85
N ARG A 30 -10.58 -22.74 -17.34
CA ARG A 30 -9.92 -22.26 -18.56
C ARG A 30 -8.44 -21.93 -18.36
N ILE A 31 -8.07 -21.49 -17.15
CA ILE A 31 -6.68 -21.10 -16.83
C ILE A 31 -5.89 -22.22 -16.14
N ALA A 32 -6.52 -23.34 -15.86
CA ALA A 32 -5.88 -24.47 -15.16
C ALA A 32 -4.64 -24.95 -15.93
N GLY A 33 -3.52 -25.07 -15.20
CA GLY A 33 -2.23 -25.51 -15.76
C GLY A 33 -1.37 -24.38 -16.33
N ALA A 34 -1.86 -23.14 -16.38
CA ALA A 34 -1.01 -21.99 -16.69
C ALA A 34 0.03 -21.78 -15.58
N SER A 35 1.24 -21.34 -15.95
CA SER A 35 2.31 -21.01 -14.96
C SER A 35 1.98 -19.77 -14.14
N ALA A 36 1.33 -18.80 -14.77
CA ALA A 36 0.75 -17.60 -14.17
C ALA A 36 -0.26 -16.98 -15.15
N VAL A 37 -1.13 -16.10 -14.66
CA VAL A 37 -2.08 -15.35 -15.49
C VAL A 37 -2.00 -13.86 -15.19
N ALA A 38 -1.88 -13.04 -16.22
CA ALA A 38 -1.99 -11.59 -16.07
C ALA A 38 -3.46 -11.15 -16.04
N VAL A 39 -3.75 -10.08 -15.32
CA VAL A 39 -5.09 -9.50 -15.21
C VAL A 39 -5.01 -8.00 -15.46
N ASP A 40 -5.82 -7.45 -16.37
CA ASP A 40 -6.05 -6.01 -16.46
C ASP A 40 -6.77 -5.55 -15.18
N ALA A 41 -6.00 -5.11 -14.18
CA ALA A 41 -6.47 -4.92 -12.81
C ALA A 41 -7.18 -3.57 -12.60
N GLY A 42 -8.20 -3.30 -13.40
CA GLY A 42 -9.12 -2.19 -13.21
C GLY A 42 -10.06 -2.37 -12.02
N ALA A 43 -10.73 -1.31 -11.61
CA ALA A 43 -11.78 -1.36 -10.58
C ALA A 43 -13.06 -1.99 -11.18
N SER A 44 -13.07 -3.32 -11.30
CA SER A 44 -14.14 -4.06 -11.97
C SER A 44 -14.41 -5.42 -11.31
N LEU A 45 -15.61 -5.96 -11.52
CA LEU A 45 -15.95 -7.32 -11.10
C LEU A 45 -15.10 -8.37 -11.81
N GLU A 46 -14.69 -8.10 -13.04
CA GLU A 46 -13.81 -8.95 -13.83
C GLU A 46 -12.46 -9.17 -13.14
N THR A 47 -11.88 -8.12 -12.56
CA THR A 47 -10.63 -8.23 -11.76
C THR A 47 -10.85 -9.11 -10.52
N VAL A 48 -11.98 -8.96 -9.84
CA VAL A 48 -12.29 -9.78 -8.65
C VAL A 48 -12.47 -11.25 -9.06
N VAL A 49 -13.28 -11.52 -10.09
CA VAL A 49 -13.51 -12.88 -10.60
C VAL A 49 -12.20 -13.53 -11.06
N ALA A 50 -11.36 -12.79 -11.80
CA ALA A 50 -10.06 -13.26 -12.25
C ALA A 50 -9.13 -13.63 -11.11
N THR A 51 -9.08 -12.79 -10.05
CA THR A 51 -8.26 -13.05 -8.85
C THR A 51 -8.74 -14.31 -8.11
N VAL A 52 -10.06 -14.43 -7.90
CA VAL A 52 -10.63 -15.62 -7.26
C VAL A 52 -10.42 -16.88 -8.11
N ALA A 53 -10.53 -16.77 -9.45
CA ALA A 53 -10.27 -17.88 -10.36
C ALA A 53 -8.82 -18.38 -10.28
N GLY A 54 -7.85 -17.48 -10.18
CA GLY A 54 -6.44 -17.83 -9.96
C GLY A 54 -6.26 -18.63 -8.66
N VAL A 55 -6.85 -18.14 -7.55
CA VAL A 55 -6.81 -18.84 -6.26
C VAL A 55 -7.46 -20.24 -6.37
N LEU A 56 -8.62 -20.36 -7.01
CA LEU A 56 -9.31 -21.64 -7.21
C LEU A 56 -8.54 -22.62 -8.11
N ALA A 57 -7.83 -22.11 -9.11
CA ALA A 57 -7.03 -22.91 -10.04
C ALA A 57 -5.64 -23.26 -9.46
N GLY A 58 -5.19 -22.57 -8.40
CA GLY A 58 -3.81 -22.66 -7.91
C GLY A 58 -2.82 -22.04 -8.90
N VAL A 59 -3.23 -21.01 -9.63
CA VAL A 59 -2.44 -20.31 -10.66
C VAL A 59 -2.14 -18.89 -10.16
N PRO A 60 -0.86 -18.49 -10.10
CA PRO A 60 -0.49 -17.14 -9.67
C PRO A 60 -1.12 -16.07 -10.53
N VAL A 61 -1.67 -15.04 -9.88
CA VAL A 61 -2.27 -13.88 -10.55
C VAL A 61 -1.27 -12.74 -10.59
N VAL A 62 -1.11 -12.13 -11.75
CA VAL A 62 -0.24 -10.99 -12.02
C VAL A 62 -1.12 -9.77 -12.35
N PRO A 63 -1.46 -8.93 -11.38
CA PRO A 63 -2.24 -7.73 -11.65
C PRO A 63 -1.42 -6.70 -12.42
N VAL A 64 -1.90 -6.32 -13.59
CA VAL A 64 -1.29 -5.29 -14.44
C VAL A 64 -2.05 -3.99 -14.25
N PRO A 65 -1.38 -2.87 -13.88
CA PRO A 65 -2.05 -1.57 -13.76
C PRO A 65 -2.73 -1.19 -15.08
N PRO A 66 -3.99 -0.70 -15.06
CA PRO A 66 -4.72 -0.35 -16.27
C PRO A 66 -4.13 0.86 -17.00
N ASP A 67 -3.38 1.68 -16.29
CA ASP A 67 -2.67 2.87 -16.74
C ASP A 67 -1.17 2.64 -16.99
N ALA A 68 -0.70 1.40 -16.85
CA ALA A 68 0.68 1.04 -17.18
C ALA A 68 1.00 1.40 -18.63
N GLY A 69 2.06 2.17 -18.82
CA GLY A 69 2.56 2.50 -20.16
C GLY A 69 3.03 1.25 -20.91
N PRO A 70 3.18 1.33 -22.26
CA PRO A 70 3.53 0.16 -23.09
C PRO A 70 4.80 -0.55 -22.63
N LEU A 71 5.84 0.17 -22.20
CA LEU A 71 7.10 -0.41 -21.74
C LEU A 71 6.95 -1.16 -20.42
N GLU A 72 6.26 -0.57 -19.46
CA GLU A 72 5.99 -1.18 -18.15
C GLU A 72 5.11 -2.43 -18.31
N ARG A 73 4.03 -2.31 -19.07
CA ARG A 73 3.14 -3.44 -19.37
C ARG A 73 3.88 -4.59 -20.05
N SER A 74 4.70 -4.28 -21.05
CA SER A 74 5.53 -5.27 -21.75
C SER A 74 6.55 -5.92 -20.83
N HIS A 75 7.15 -5.14 -19.91
CA HIS A 75 8.06 -5.68 -18.91
C HIS A 75 7.32 -6.67 -17.98
N ILE A 76 6.19 -6.29 -17.40
CA ILE A 76 5.41 -7.14 -16.50
C ILE A 76 5.03 -8.47 -17.18
N LEU A 77 4.49 -8.42 -18.39
CA LEU A 77 4.05 -9.61 -19.12
C LEU A 77 5.22 -10.55 -19.51
N ARG A 78 6.37 -9.99 -19.86
CA ARG A 78 7.56 -10.80 -20.20
C ARG A 78 8.21 -11.41 -18.98
N ASP A 79 8.46 -10.58 -17.98
CA ASP A 79 9.18 -11.00 -16.75
C ASP A 79 8.37 -12.04 -15.97
N SER A 80 7.03 -11.87 -15.89
CA SER A 80 6.15 -12.84 -15.23
C SER A 80 5.96 -14.14 -16.01
N GLY A 81 6.39 -14.19 -17.27
CA GLY A 81 6.24 -15.38 -18.11
C GLY A 81 4.80 -15.74 -18.44
N THR A 82 3.84 -14.79 -18.32
CA THR A 82 2.43 -15.07 -18.59
C THR A 82 2.12 -15.17 -20.09
N ASP A 83 1.35 -16.19 -20.48
CA ASP A 83 0.83 -16.38 -21.84
C ASP A 83 -0.63 -15.95 -21.96
N LEU A 84 -1.29 -15.72 -20.84
CA LEU A 84 -2.72 -15.38 -20.75
C LEU A 84 -2.91 -14.02 -20.08
N LEU A 85 -3.75 -13.17 -20.70
CA LEU A 85 -4.18 -11.89 -20.14
C LEU A 85 -5.71 -11.88 -19.99
N LEU A 86 -6.18 -11.84 -18.74
CA LEU A 86 -7.59 -11.76 -18.40
C LEU A 86 -8.04 -10.30 -18.51
N THR A 87 -9.09 -10.05 -19.28
CA THR A 87 -9.54 -8.69 -19.60
C THR A 87 -11.02 -8.49 -19.39
N THR A 88 -11.45 -7.24 -19.24
CA THR A 88 -12.88 -6.87 -19.29
C THR A 88 -13.43 -7.09 -20.70
N PRO A 89 -14.67 -7.63 -20.86
CA PRO A 89 -15.31 -7.76 -22.17
C PRO A 89 -15.37 -6.43 -22.93
N GLY A 90 -15.21 -6.48 -24.26
CA GLY A 90 -15.24 -5.28 -25.12
C GLY A 90 -13.90 -4.57 -25.28
N ARG A 91 -12.88 -4.88 -24.53
CA ARG A 91 -11.50 -4.49 -24.85
C ARG A 91 -11.03 -5.32 -26.05
N ALA A 92 -10.46 -4.66 -27.10
CA ALA A 92 -10.17 -5.26 -28.41
C ALA A 92 -9.67 -6.69 -28.30
N ALA A 93 -10.39 -7.64 -28.93
CA ALA A 93 -9.98 -9.03 -29.05
C ALA A 93 -8.73 -9.11 -29.94
N GLY A 94 -7.77 -9.94 -29.56
CA GLY A 94 -6.56 -10.20 -30.34
C GLY A 94 -5.32 -10.30 -29.46
N PRO A 95 -4.27 -10.95 -29.93
CA PRO A 95 -3.04 -11.10 -29.18
C PRO A 95 -2.40 -9.74 -28.89
N VAL A 96 -1.83 -9.57 -27.71
CA VAL A 96 -0.99 -8.43 -27.37
C VAL A 96 0.45 -8.84 -27.66
N GLY A 97 1.05 -8.23 -28.67
CA GLY A 97 2.50 -8.29 -28.82
C GLY A 97 3.16 -7.55 -27.65
N THR A 98 4.14 -8.16 -27.03
CA THR A 98 5.01 -7.42 -26.08
C THR A 98 5.99 -6.59 -26.93
N ALA A 99 5.60 -5.35 -27.25
CA ALA A 99 6.41 -4.48 -28.07
C ALA A 99 7.65 -3.96 -27.32
N GLY A 100 8.81 -4.10 -27.93
CA GLY A 100 10.08 -3.50 -27.55
C GLY A 100 11.19 -4.53 -27.35
N PRO A 101 12.34 -4.37 -28.06
CA PRO A 101 13.43 -5.32 -27.96
C PRO A 101 14.18 -5.12 -26.64
N VAL A 102 14.01 -6.03 -25.69
CA VAL A 102 15.14 -6.41 -24.86
C VAL A 102 16.03 -7.24 -25.79
N ARG A 103 17.23 -6.76 -26.09
CA ARG A 103 18.18 -7.48 -26.98
C ARG A 103 18.25 -8.94 -26.56
N GLY A 104 17.79 -9.84 -27.45
CA GLY A 104 17.95 -11.28 -27.29
C GLY A 104 16.72 -12.07 -26.81
N GLN A 105 15.57 -11.47 -26.54
CA GLN A 105 14.34 -12.21 -26.26
C GLN A 105 13.32 -12.09 -27.39
N PRO A 106 12.69 -13.20 -27.84
CA PRO A 106 11.66 -13.15 -28.87
C PRO A 106 10.40 -12.42 -28.36
N ASP A 107 9.68 -11.79 -29.29
CA ASP A 107 8.36 -11.23 -29.03
C ASP A 107 7.43 -12.36 -28.53
N ARG A 108 6.82 -12.14 -27.36
CA ARG A 108 5.88 -13.11 -26.80
C ARG A 108 4.45 -12.70 -27.17
N ILE A 109 3.68 -13.67 -27.63
CA ILE A 109 2.26 -13.49 -27.91
C ILE A 109 1.48 -13.86 -26.65
N VAL A 110 0.72 -12.92 -26.11
CA VAL A 110 -0.14 -13.13 -24.94
C VAL A 110 -1.59 -13.20 -25.42
N GLU A 111 -2.25 -14.32 -25.16
CA GLU A 111 -3.66 -14.54 -25.50
C GLU A 111 -4.56 -13.73 -24.55
N ARG A 112 -5.55 -13.03 -25.10
CA ARG A 112 -6.57 -12.32 -24.30
C ARG A 112 -7.77 -13.20 -24.05
N ILE A 113 -8.11 -13.35 -22.78
CA ILE A 113 -9.30 -14.07 -22.34
C ILE A 113 -10.26 -13.07 -21.69
N PRO A 114 -11.42 -12.78 -22.30
CA PRO A 114 -12.43 -11.99 -21.65
C PRO A 114 -13.01 -12.75 -20.45
N VAL A 115 -13.15 -12.03 -19.32
CA VAL A 115 -13.74 -12.56 -18.08
C VAL A 115 -15.24 -12.38 -18.14
N ASP A 116 -15.96 -13.48 -18.20
CA ASP A 116 -17.43 -13.49 -18.15
C ASP A 116 -17.89 -13.63 -16.70
N VAL A 117 -18.38 -12.55 -16.11
CA VAL A 117 -18.88 -12.50 -14.74
C VAL A 117 -20.26 -13.13 -14.56
N THR A 118 -20.92 -13.49 -15.67
CA THR A 118 -22.23 -14.16 -15.69
C THR A 118 -22.12 -15.67 -15.88
N ALA A 119 -20.93 -16.18 -16.17
CA ALA A 119 -20.69 -17.60 -16.35
C ALA A 119 -21.04 -18.38 -15.08
N VAL A 120 -21.61 -19.56 -15.27
CA VAL A 120 -22.00 -20.47 -14.17
C VAL A 120 -21.29 -21.80 -14.34
N ALA A 121 -20.56 -22.20 -13.32
CA ALA A 121 -20.02 -23.55 -13.21
C ALA A 121 -20.17 -24.09 -11.77
N PRO A 122 -20.17 -25.41 -11.58
CA PRO A 122 -20.16 -26.00 -10.26
C PRO A 122 -18.96 -25.47 -9.46
N SER A 123 -19.19 -25.18 -8.16
CA SER A 123 -18.11 -24.73 -7.29
C SER A 123 -17.00 -25.78 -7.24
N ARG A 124 -15.76 -25.34 -7.50
CA ARG A 124 -14.59 -26.16 -7.27
C ARG A 124 -14.24 -26.10 -5.78
N PRO A 125 -13.96 -27.25 -5.14
CA PRO A 125 -13.42 -27.22 -3.80
C PRO A 125 -12.08 -26.49 -3.84
N LEU A 126 -11.88 -25.57 -2.87
CA LEU A 126 -10.56 -25.00 -2.62
C LEU A 126 -9.59 -26.16 -2.41
N ARG A 127 -8.54 -26.25 -3.21
CA ARG A 127 -7.44 -27.13 -2.86
C ARG A 127 -6.81 -26.61 -1.57
N PRO A 128 -6.40 -27.50 -0.64
CA PRO A 128 -5.57 -27.07 0.49
C PRO A 128 -4.44 -26.22 -0.05
N ALA A 129 -4.05 -25.18 0.69
CA ALA A 129 -3.05 -24.21 0.24
C ALA A 129 -1.87 -24.93 -0.44
N SER A 130 -1.85 -24.85 -1.76
CA SER A 130 -0.72 -25.33 -2.54
C SER A 130 0.49 -24.54 -2.10
N PRO A 131 1.69 -25.10 -2.05
CA PRO A 131 2.92 -24.32 -1.89
C PRO A 131 3.15 -23.37 -3.07
N ALA A 132 2.26 -23.38 -4.08
CA ALA A 132 2.37 -22.49 -5.23
C ALA A 132 2.09 -21.03 -4.83
N PRO A 133 2.78 -20.06 -5.48
CA PRO A 133 2.51 -18.64 -5.33
C PRO A 133 1.04 -18.33 -5.65
N ALA A 134 0.44 -17.38 -4.90
CA ALA A 134 -0.91 -16.90 -5.19
C ALA A 134 -0.88 -15.65 -6.08
N LEU A 135 0.09 -14.78 -5.85
CA LEU A 135 0.20 -13.48 -6.51
C LEU A 135 1.64 -13.18 -6.90
N ILE A 136 1.82 -12.45 -7.99
CA ILE A 136 3.08 -11.79 -8.34
C ILE A 136 2.76 -10.30 -8.51
N LEU A 137 3.16 -9.50 -7.52
CA LEU A 137 2.88 -8.06 -7.51
C LEU A 137 4.12 -7.26 -7.90
N TYR A 138 4.00 -6.42 -8.92
CA TYR A 138 5.12 -5.60 -9.37
C TYR A 138 5.23 -4.31 -8.55
N THR A 139 6.45 -4.05 -8.05
CA THR A 139 6.77 -2.84 -7.31
C THR A 139 7.64 -1.92 -8.16
N SER A 140 7.33 -0.63 -8.16
CA SER A 140 8.22 0.37 -8.73
C SER A 140 9.46 0.48 -7.84
N GLY A 141 10.53 -0.22 -8.21
CA GLY A 141 11.82 -0.09 -7.54
C GLY A 141 12.32 1.36 -7.57
N THR A 142 13.12 1.74 -6.58
CA THR A 142 13.75 3.07 -6.55
C THR A 142 14.84 3.21 -7.61
N THR A 143 15.32 2.07 -8.14
CA THR A 143 16.38 1.99 -9.15
C THR A 143 16.08 0.80 -10.08
N GLY A 144 15.80 1.09 -11.36
CA GLY A 144 15.58 0.07 -12.39
C GLY A 144 14.12 -0.27 -12.67
N PRO A 145 13.86 -1.30 -13.51
CA PRO A 145 12.52 -1.75 -13.85
C PRO A 145 11.79 -2.32 -12.63
N PRO A 146 10.44 -2.35 -12.65
CA PRO A 146 9.65 -2.95 -11.59
C PRO A 146 10.04 -4.41 -11.32
N LYS A 147 10.08 -4.80 -10.03
CA LYS A 147 10.39 -6.17 -9.61
C LYS A 147 9.10 -6.91 -9.28
N GLY A 148 8.96 -8.15 -9.77
CA GLY A 148 7.85 -9.03 -9.40
C GLY A 148 8.08 -9.65 -8.02
N VAL A 149 7.24 -9.32 -7.05
CA VAL A 149 7.26 -9.91 -5.71
C VAL A 149 6.36 -11.13 -5.70
N VAL A 150 6.93 -12.30 -5.40
CA VAL A 150 6.21 -13.57 -5.37
C VAL A 150 5.64 -13.79 -3.97
N ILE A 151 4.31 -13.88 -3.88
CA ILE A 151 3.58 -13.99 -2.61
C ILE A 151 2.82 -15.30 -2.56
N GLY A 152 3.12 -16.13 -1.57
CA GLY A 152 2.47 -17.41 -1.34
C GLY A 152 1.06 -17.27 -0.77
N ALA A 153 0.19 -18.24 -1.08
CA ALA A 153 -1.17 -18.29 -0.55
C ALA A 153 -1.20 -18.37 1.00
N ALA A 154 -0.21 -19.06 1.59
CA ALA A 154 -0.07 -19.16 3.04
C ALA A 154 0.26 -17.81 3.69
N ALA A 155 1.11 -17.00 3.06
CA ALA A 155 1.46 -15.67 3.54
C ALA A 155 0.24 -14.73 3.51
N VAL A 156 -0.51 -14.75 2.40
CA VAL A 156 -1.78 -14.00 2.28
C VAL A 156 -2.76 -14.42 3.38
N ALA A 157 -2.93 -15.72 3.59
CA ALA A 157 -3.84 -16.24 4.61
C ALA A 157 -3.42 -15.81 6.02
N ALA A 158 -2.14 -15.94 6.37
CA ALA A 158 -1.61 -15.55 7.66
C ALA A 158 -1.79 -14.07 7.95
N ASP A 159 -1.51 -13.21 6.95
CA ASP A 159 -1.71 -11.76 7.06
C ASP A 159 -3.18 -11.41 7.31
N LEU A 160 -4.09 -11.95 6.49
CA LEU A 160 -5.51 -11.64 6.60
C LEU A 160 -6.12 -12.14 7.91
N ASP A 161 -5.72 -13.31 8.40
CA ASP A 161 -6.17 -13.83 9.70
C ASP A 161 -5.67 -12.95 10.85
N ALA A 162 -4.41 -12.55 10.81
CA ALA A 162 -3.82 -11.65 11.79
C ALA A 162 -4.51 -10.28 11.82
N LEU A 163 -4.85 -9.75 10.64
CA LEU A 163 -5.59 -8.49 10.49
C LEU A 163 -7.05 -8.62 10.95
N ALA A 164 -7.69 -9.77 10.68
CA ALA A 164 -9.05 -10.02 11.18
C ALA A 164 -9.10 -9.92 12.70
N VAL A 165 -8.12 -10.51 13.40
CA VAL A 165 -7.98 -10.38 14.86
C VAL A 165 -7.66 -8.93 15.27
N ALA A 166 -6.71 -8.27 14.59
CA ALA A 166 -6.27 -6.94 14.94
C ALA A 166 -7.37 -5.88 14.81
N TRP A 167 -8.27 -6.05 13.85
CA TRP A 167 -9.30 -5.07 13.51
C TRP A 167 -10.71 -5.51 13.94
N ASP A 168 -10.85 -6.61 14.66
CA ASP A 168 -12.16 -7.23 14.96
C ASP A 168 -13.01 -7.39 13.69
N TRP A 169 -12.37 -7.77 12.59
CA TRP A 169 -13.00 -7.83 11.29
C TRP A 169 -13.76 -9.14 11.13
N THR A 170 -15.05 -9.04 10.89
CA THR A 170 -15.98 -10.18 10.85
C THR A 170 -16.82 -10.21 9.59
N ALA A 171 -17.60 -11.25 9.45
CA ALA A 171 -18.58 -11.42 8.36
C ALA A 171 -19.74 -10.41 8.39
N ASP A 172 -19.93 -9.72 9.51
CA ASP A 172 -20.97 -8.69 9.66
C ASP A 172 -20.53 -7.35 9.10
N ASP A 173 -19.24 -7.18 8.83
CA ASP A 173 -18.70 -5.96 8.27
C ASP A 173 -19.06 -5.77 6.80
N VAL A 174 -19.13 -4.51 6.43
CA VAL A 174 -19.15 -4.04 5.04
C VAL A 174 -17.91 -3.22 4.82
N LEU A 175 -16.94 -3.81 4.12
CA LEU A 175 -15.72 -3.11 3.75
C LEU A 175 -15.96 -2.16 2.60
N VAL A 176 -15.58 -0.91 2.79
CA VAL A 176 -15.65 0.15 1.77
C VAL A 176 -14.25 0.63 1.40
N HIS A 177 -13.93 0.64 0.11
CA HIS A 177 -12.74 1.30 -0.41
C HIS A 177 -12.85 1.63 -1.92
N GLY A 178 -11.98 2.51 -2.40
CA GLY A 178 -11.80 2.81 -3.83
C GLY A 178 -10.33 2.69 -4.26
N LEU A 179 -9.55 1.82 -3.59
CA LEU A 179 -8.11 1.67 -3.79
C LEU A 179 -7.82 0.79 -5.02
N PRO A 180 -6.68 1.00 -5.71
CA PRO A 180 -6.30 0.23 -6.88
C PRO A 180 -6.23 -1.28 -6.63
N LEU A 181 -6.79 -2.09 -7.53
CA LEU A 181 -6.81 -3.55 -7.43
C LEU A 181 -5.54 -4.24 -7.97
N PHE A 182 -4.46 -3.50 -8.13
CA PHE A 182 -3.13 -4.01 -8.48
C PHE A 182 -2.09 -3.78 -7.36
N HIS A 183 -2.55 -3.36 -6.18
CA HIS A 183 -1.71 -3.18 -4.98
C HIS A 183 -2.23 -4.01 -3.82
N VAL A 184 -1.32 -4.37 -2.89
CA VAL A 184 -1.64 -5.12 -1.66
C VAL A 184 -2.87 -4.55 -0.96
N HIS A 185 -2.94 -3.22 -0.76
CA HIS A 185 -4.03 -2.60 0.00
C HIS A 185 -5.41 -2.80 -0.64
N GLY A 186 -5.54 -2.61 -1.95
CA GLY A 186 -6.83 -2.77 -2.64
C GLY A 186 -7.17 -4.22 -2.95
N LEU A 187 -6.17 -5.02 -3.41
CA LEU A 187 -6.41 -6.38 -3.85
C LEU A 187 -6.35 -7.39 -2.70
N VAL A 188 -5.23 -7.43 -1.97
CA VAL A 188 -5.05 -8.43 -0.92
C VAL A 188 -5.93 -8.10 0.27
N LEU A 189 -5.75 -6.92 0.87
CA LEU A 189 -6.54 -6.55 2.05
C LEU A 189 -8.00 -6.28 1.67
N GLY A 190 -8.24 -5.54 0.58
CA GLY A 190 -9.59 -5.16 0.17
C GLY A 190 -10.40 -6.35 -0.33
N VAL A 191 -9.98 -6.96 -1.43
CA VAL A 191 -10.76 -8.03 -2.07
C VAL A 191 -10.61 -9.35 -1.31
N LEU A 192 -9.38 -9.87 -1.19
CA LEU A 192 -9.17 -11.19 -0.57
C LEU A 192 -9.50 -11.17 0.92
N GLY A 193 -9.24 -10.06 1.63
CA GLY A 193 -9.58 -9.90 3.03
C GLY A 193 -11.09 -9.95 3.28
N ALA A 194 -11.89 -9.20 2.52
CA ALA A 194 -13.35 -9.26 2.64
C ALA A 194 -13.90 -10.67 2.35
N LEU A 195 -13.38 -11.34 1.32
CA LEU A 195 -13.80 -12.70 0.97
C LEU A 195 -13.40 -13.72 2.04
N ARG A 196 -12.18 -13.59 2.62
CA ARG A 196 -11.70 -14.51 3.65
C ARG A 196 -12.47 -14.39 4.97
N THR A 197 -12.80 -13.17 5.39
CA THR A 197 -13.59 -12.92 6.61
C THR A 197 -15.08 -13.18 6.40
N GLY A 198 -15.52 -13.27 5.14
CA GLY A 198 -16.93 -13.37 4.78
C GLY A 198 -17.66 -12.03 4.85
N ALA A 199 -16.95 -10.91 4.98
CA ALA A 199 -17.51 -9.56 4.94
C ALA A 199 -18.03 -9.21 3.53
N ARG A 200 -18.94 -8.24 3.44
CA ARG A 200 -19.33 -7.66 2.14
C ARG A 200 -18.26 -6.68 1.67
N LEU A 201 -18.03 -6.62 0.37
CA LEU A 201 -17.13 -5.65 -0.25
C LEU A 201 -17.93 -4.63 -1.06
N VAL A 202 -17.66 -3.34 -0.81
CA VAL A 202 -18.13 -2.23 -1.62
C VAL A 202 -16.91 -1.44 -2.12
N HIS A 203 -16.51 -1.70 -3.36
CA HIS A 203 -15.47 -0.93 -4.03
C HIS A 203 -16.11 0.22 -4.80
N THR A 204 -15.83 1.45 -4.41
CA THR A 204 -16.50 2.66 -4.92
C THR A 204 -16.11 3.05 -6.36
N GLY A 205 -15.19 2.30 -6.98
CA GLY A 205 -14.60 2.65 -8.28
C GLY A 205 -13.55 3.76 -8.15
N ARG A 206 -13.91 4.89 -7.58
CA ARG A 206 -12.99 6.00 -7.27
C ARG A 206 -13.14 6.42 -5.80
N PRO A 207 -12.02 6.70 -5.09
CA PRO A 207 -12.06 7.07 -3.67
C PRO A 207 -12.41 8.55 -3.49
N THR A 208 -13.65 8.95 -3.85
CA THR A 208 -14.16 10.30 -3.63
C THR A 208 -14.86 10.41 -2.27
N PRO A 209 -14.87 11.60 -1.62
CA PRO A 209 -15.59 11.79 -0.37
C PRO A 209 -17.07 11.39 -0.44
N ALA A 210 -17.78 11.84 -1.47
CA ALA A 210 -19.19 11.52 -1.66
C ALA A 210 -19.45 10.01 -1.75
N ALA A 211 -18.61 9.25 -2.49
CA ALA A 211 -18.76 7.81 -2.64
C ALA A 211 -18.54 7.04 -1.32
N TYR A 212 -17.63 7.51 -0.46
CA TYR A 212 -17.43 6.93 0.86
C TYR A 212 -18.61 7.22 1.79
N VAL A 213 -19.10 8.45 1.81
CA VAL A 213 -20.27 8.85 2.61
C VAL A 213 -21.52 8.07 2.17
N GLU A 214 -21.76 7.97 0.87
CA GLU A 214 -22.87 7.16 0.32
C GLU A 214 -22.76 5.68 0.71
N ALA A 215 -21.56 5.11 0.61
CA ALA A 215 -21.35 3.71 0.99
C ALA A 215 -21.55 3.47 2.49
N VAL A 216 -21.19 4.43 3.37
CA VAL A 216 -21.47 4.37 4.81
C VAL A 216 -22.97 4.47 5.07
N ALA A 217 -23.69 5.38 4.38
CA ALA A 217 -25.14 5.45 4.46
C ALA A 217 -25.82 4.15 4.01
N GLY A 218 -25.22 3.40 3.08
CA GLY A 218 -25.60 2.06 2.65
C GLY A 218 -25.17 0.93 3.58
N GLY A 219 -24.64 1.25 4.77
CA GLY A 219 -24.23 0.26 5.80
C GLY A 219 -22.75 -0.08 5.82
N GLY A 220 -21.88 0.71 5.20
CA GLY A 220 -20.43 0.56 5.28
C GLY A 220 -19.90 0.72 6.71
N THR A 221 -19.15 -0.26 7.21
CA THR A 221 -18.67 -0.30 8.60
C THR A 221 -17.17 -0.18 8.73
N LEU A 222 -16.41 -0.72 7.79
CA LEU A 222 -14.96 -0.73 7.77
C LEU A 222 -14.47 -0.03 6.50
N LEU A 223 -13.65 1.02 6.66
CA LEU A 223 -13.22 1.86 5.55
C LEU A 223 -11.70 1.80 5.38
N PHE A 224 -11.23 1.50 4.16
CA PHE A 224 -9.81 1.60 3.83
C PHE A 224 -9.51 2.83 3.00
N GLY A 225 -8.45 3.53 3.35
CA GLY A 225 -7.97 4.69 2.61
C GLY A 225 -6.45 4.87 2.73
N VAL A 226 -5.95 5.77 1.91
CA VAL A 226 -4.58 6.28 1.98
C VAL A 226 -4.61 7.75 2.43
N PRO A 227 -3.50 8.36 2.88
CA PRO A 227 -3.52 9.72 3.41
C PRO A 227 -4.20 10.76 2.52
N THR A 228 -4.07 10.66 1.19
CA THR A 228 -4.75 11.58 0.26
C THR A 228 -6.27 11.42 0.25
N VAL A 229 -6.79 10.21 0.48
CA VAL A 229 -8.23 9.96 0.62
C VAL A 229 -8.72 10.59 1.93
N TRP A 230 -8.01 10.31 3.01
CA TRP A 230 -8.35 10.86 4.33
C TRP A 230 -8.26 12.39 4.39
N SER A 231 -7.27 13.01 3.73
CA SER A 231 -7.14 14.46 3.63
C SER A 231 -8.33 15.09 2.91
N ARG A 232 -8.78 14.49 1.81
CA ARG A 232 -9.96 14.96 1.06
C ARG A 232 -11.23 14.82 1.89
N LEU A 233 -11.43 13.67 2.55
CA LEU A 233 -12.56 13.45 3.46
C LEU A 233 -12.56 14.43 4.64
N ALA A 234 -11.40 14.65 5.28
CA ALA A 234 -11.27 15.61 6.39
C ALA A 234 -11.63 17.05 6.02
N SER A 235 -11.51 17.41 4.73
CA SER A 235 -11.82 18.74 4.20
C SER A 235 -13.22 18.84 3.58
N ASP A 236 -13.91 17.71 3.42
CA ASP A 236 -15.24 17.66 2.80
C ASP A 236 -16.34 18.02 3.78
N ALA A 237 -17.33 18.76 3.31
CA ALA A 237 -18.48 19.16 4.14
C ALA A 237 -19.31 17.97 4.61
N GLY A 238 -19.36 16.88 3.82
CA GLY A 238 -20.11 15.66 4.13
C GLY A 238 -19.38 14.68 5.07
N ALA A 239 -18.19 15.01 5.59
CA ALA A 239 -17.39 14.10 6.43
C ALA A 239 -18.15 13.55 7.65
N GLU A 240 -19.15 14.26 8.16
CA GLU A 240 -20.00 13.79 9.27
C GLU A 240 -20.75 12.51 8.92
N GLY A 241 -21.04 12.26 7.64
CA GLY A 241 -21.66 11.03 7.15
C GLY A 241 -20.82 9.77 7.40
N LEU A 242 -19.56 9.89 7.80
CA LEU A 242 -18.73 8.77 8.19
C LEU A 242 -18.97 8.29 9.63
N ARG A 243 -19.71 9.02 10.45
CA ARG A 243 -19.98 8.68 11.87
C ARG A 243 -20.49 7.25 12.12
N PRO A 244 -21.37 6.69 11.26
CA PRO A 244 -21.85 5.32 11.44
C PRO A 244 -20.80 4.24 11.20
N ALA A 245 -19.69 4.55 10.54
CA ALA A 245 -18.62 3.60 10.35
C ALA A 245 -18.04 3.15 11.70
N ARG A 246 -17.53 1.92 11.76
CA ARG A 246 -16.92 1.34 12.96
C ARG A 246 -15.41 1.60 13.04
N LEU A 247 -14.74 1.51 11.89
CA LEU A 247 -13.29 1.57 11.82
C LEU A 247 -12.81 2.19 10.51
N LEU A 248 -11.88 3.12 10.61
CA LEU A 248 -11.15 3.71 9.49
C LEU A 248 -9.70 3.24 9.54
N VAL A 249 -9.17 2.73 8.44
CA VAL A 249 -7.80 2.19 8.34
C VAL A 249 -7.00 2.98 7.30
N SER A 250 -5.87 3.54 7.70
CA SER A 250 -4.93 4.25 6.86
C SER A 250 -3.64 3.46 6.64
N GLY A 251 -3.05 3.59 5.46
CA GLY A 251 -1.77 2.99 5.18
C GLY A 251 -1.13 3.46 3.89
N SER A 252 -0.06 2.83 3.47
CA SER A 252 0.80 3.16 2.33
C SER A 252 1.69 4.39 2.50
N ALA A 253 1.39 5.27 3.45
CA ALA A 253 2.21 6.37 3.94
C ALA A 253 1.69 6.82 5.30
N SER A 254 2.47 7.61 6.04
CA SER A 254 2.05 8.22 7.31
C SER A 254 0.87 9.17 7.10
N LEU A 255 -0.11 9.09 7.98
CA LEU A 255 -1.25 10.00 7.98
C LEU A 255 -0.89 11.26 8.79
N PRO A 256 -0.92 12.46 8.19
CA PRO A 256 -0.58 13.67 8.92
C PRO A 256 -1.47 13.90 10.14
N VAL A 257 -0.86 14.22 11.27
CA VAL A 257 -1.58 14.44 12.55
C VAL A 257 -2.72 15.47 12.42
N PRO A 258 -2.56 16.59 11.69
CA PRO A 258 -3.67 17.53 11.48
C PRO A 258 -4.85 16.94 10.72
N VAL A 259 -4.62 15.96 9.83
CA VAL A 259 -5.71 15.25 9.13
C VAL A 259 -6.46 14.35 10.10
N ILE A 260 -5.73 13.63 10.95
CA ILE A 260 -6.33 12.79 12.02
C ILE A 260 -7.22 13.64 12.93
N GLN A 261 -6.73 14.81 13.36
CA GLN A 261 -7.46 15.73 14.24
C GLN A 261 -8.75 16.22 13.57
N ARG A 262 -8.67 16.67 12.31
CA ARG A 262 -9.85 17.11 11.55
C ARG A 262 -10.89 16.00 11.38
N LEU A 263 -10.49 14.77 11.08
CA LEU A 263 -11.41 13.63 10.99
C LEU A 263 -12.07 13.37 12.34
N ARG A 264 -11.31 13.37 13.42
CA ARG A 264 -11.83 13.20 14.77
C ARG A 264 -12.88 14.26 15.12
N ASP A 265 -12.60 15.52 14.83
CA ASP A 265 -13.51 16.63 15.11
C ASP A 265 -14.80 16.55 14.28
N ARG A 266 -14.70 16.13 13.01
CA ARG A 266 -15.84 16.08 12.08
C ARG A 266 -16.69 14.82 12.24
N CYS A 267 -16.10 13.65 12.24
CA CYS A 267 -16.83 12.38 12.26
C CYS A 267 -16.63 11.54 13.52
N GLY A 268 -15.81 11.99 14.48
CA GLY A 268 -15.56 11.28 15.73
C GLY A 268 -14.54 10.14 15.61
N HIS A 269 -13.99 9.86 14.43
CA HIS A 269 -13.08 8.76 14.19
C HIS A 269 -11.62 9.20 14.18
N THR A 270 -10.79 8.42 14.85
CA THR A 270 -9.34 8.45 14.71
C THR A 270 -8.93 7.26 13.84
N PRO A 271 -8.55 7.46 12.56
CA PRO A 271 -8.10 6.33 11.75
C PRO A 271 -6.95 5.60 12.40
N ILE A 272 -6.98 4.28 12.37
CA ILE A 272 -5.82 3.46 12.74
C ILE A 272 -4.83 3.40 11.59
N GLU A 273 -3.56 3.38 11.93
CA GLU A 273 -2.49 3.23 10.95
C GLU A 273 -1.91 1.82 10.98
N ARG A 274 -1.39 1.39 9.84
CA ARG A 274 -0.68 0.12 9.70
C ARG A 274 0.52 0.29 8.78
N TYR A 275 1.52 -0.56 8.98
CA TYR A 275 2.76 -0.58 8.21
C TYR A 275 2.96 -1.96 7.58
N GLY A 276 3.47 -1.93 6.37
CA GLY A 276 3.87 -3.07 5.57
C GLY A 276 4.21 -2.63 4.16
N MET A 277 4.71 -3.56 3.40
CA MET A 277 5.14 -3.38 2.01
C MET A 277 4.76 -4.62 1.20
N THR A 278 4.96 -4.58 -0.12
CA THR A 278 4.58 -5.70 -0.96
C THR A 278 5.31 -6.99 -0.56
N GLU A 279 6.56 -6.87 -0.16
CA GLU A 279 7.45 -7.97 0.22
C GLU A 279 7.09 -8.63 1.54
N THR A 280 6.34 -7.95 2.40
CA THR A 280 6.07 -8.43 3.77
C THR A 280 4.59 -8.48 4.10
N LEU A 281 3.73 -8.03 3.20
CA LEU A 281 2.33 -7.72 3.48
C LEU A 281 2.23 -6.77 4.68
N ILE A 282 1.30 -6.94 5.59
CA ILE A 282 1.20 -6.09 6.77
C ILE A 282 1.90 -6.74 7.96
N THR A 283 2.83 -6.03 8.54
CA THR A 283 3.65 -6.54 9.65
C THR A 283 3.30 -5.90 10.98
N VAL A 284 2.96 -4.61 10.95
CA VAL A 284 2.64 -3.82 12.16
C VAL A 284 1.31 -3.12 11.96
N SER A 285 0.45 -3.12 12.95
CA SER A 285 -0.84 -2.42 12.90
C SER A 285 -1.31 -1.96 14.27
N ALA A 286 -1.94 -0.79 14.31
CA ALA A 286 -2.79 -0.43 15.44
C ALA A 286 -4.00 -1.36 15.50
N ARG A 287 -4.59 -1.50 16.69
CA ARG A 287 -5.71 -2.41 16.96
C ARG A 287 -7.04 -1.63 16.94
N ALA A 288 -8.12 -2.31 16.56
CA ALA A 288 -9.46 -1.73 16.60
C ALA A 288 -9.86 -1.35 18.03
N ARG A 289 -9.46 -2.17 19.01
CA ARG A 289 -9.64 -1.87 20.43
C ARG A 289 -8.36 -1.31 21.01
N GLY A 290 -8.44 -0.17 21.65
CA GLY A 290 -7.30 0.49 22.28
C GLY A 290 -7.16 1.96 21.87
N ARG A 291 -6.12 2.60 22.36
CA ARG A 291 -5.81 3.98 21.98
C ARG A 291 -4.91 3.99 20.77
N SER A 292 -5.44 4.38 19.61
CA SER A 292 -4.59 4.76 18.49
C SER A 292 -3.84 6.04 18.86
N ARG A 293 -2.51 6.01 18.74
CA ARG A 293 -1.65 7.19 18.96
C ARG A 293 -1.25 7.74 17.58
N PRO A 294 -1.66 8.97 17.23
CA PRO A 294 -1.23 9.60 15.99
C PRO A 294 0.30 9.55 15.82
N GLY A 295 0.76 9.22 14.60
CA GLY A 295 2.18 9.08 14.30
C GLY A 295 2.79 7.71 14.63
N THR A 296 2.01 6.78 15.20
CA THR A 296 2.45 5.38 15.37
C THR A 296 1.62 4.45 14.50
N VAL A 297 2.25 3.36 14.04
CA VAL A 297 1.58 2.34 13.22
C VAL A 297 1.14 1.11 14.04
N GLY A 298 1.23 1.19 15.38
CA GLY A 298 0.85 0.13 16.30
C GLY A 298 1.96 -0.86 16.61
N THR A 299 1.60 -2.10 16.90
CA THR A 299 2.49 -3.18 17.32
C THR A 299 2.52 -4.30 16.31
N PRO A 300 3.54 -5.19 16.31
CA PRO A 300 3.60 -6.33 15.41
C PRO A 300 2.33 -7.17 15.43
N LEU A 301 1.94 -7.67 14.25
CA LEU A 301 0.82 -8.59 14.12
C LEU A 301 1.16 -9.97 14.72
N PRO A 302 0.17 -10.79 15.10
CA PRO A 302 0.41 -12.15 15.56
C PRO A 302 1.31 -12.94 14.60
N GLY A 303 2.36 -13.57 15.13
CA GLY A 303 3.34 -14.33 14.36
C GLY A 303 4.41 -13.50 13.67
N VAL A 304 4.36 -12.18 13.74
CA VAL A 304 5.40 -11.28 13.21
C VAL A 304 6.32 -10.82 14.34
N SER A 305 7.62 -10.88 14.08
CA SER A 305 8.67 -10.31 14.91
C SER A 305 9.33 -9.14 14.23
N THR A 306 9.74 -8.14 15.02
CA THR A 306 10.44 -6.95 14.55
C THR A 306 11.66 -6.69 15.40
N ARG A 307 12.71 -6.12 14.82
CA ARG A 307 13.88 -5.58 15.53
C ARG A 307 14.40 -4.32 14.86
N LEU A 308 15.07 -3.48 15.64
CA LEU A 308 15.86 -2.36 15.11
C LEU A 308 17.33 -2.72 15.15
N VAL A 309 18.05 -2.39 14.09
CA VAL A 309 19.48 -2.63 13.98
C VAL A 309 20.21 -1.33 13.76
N GLY A 310 21.26 -1.09 14.54
CA GLY A 310 22.13 0.07 14.45
C GLY A 310 23.13 -0.02 13.29
N GLU A 311 23.92 1.03 13.08
CA GLU A 311 24.96 1.04 12.03
C GLU A 311 26.09 0.07 12.31
N ASP A 312 26.34 -0.24 13.57
CA ASP A 312 27.31 -1.24 14.03
C ASP A 312 26.82 -2.68 13.88
N GLY A 313 25.58 -2.89 13.40
CA GLY A 313 24.92 -4.18 13.29
C GLY A 313 24.30 -4.70 14.61
N GLY A 314 24.43 -3.94 15.71
CA GLY A 314 23.85 -4.30 17.00
C GLY A 314 22.33 -4.07 17.03
N VAL A 315 21.62 -4.90 17.80
CA VAL A 315 20.18 -4.71 18.05
C VAL A 315 19.97 -3.55 19.02
N LEU A 316 19.13 -2.60 18.66
CA LEU A 316 18.80 -1.42 19.45
C LEU A 316 17.64 -1.68 20.44
N PRO A 317 17.62 -0.99 21.59
CA PRO A 317 16.53 -1.13 22.55
C PRO A 317 15.22 -0.50 22.05
N ALA A 318 14.10 -0.96 22.62
CA ALA A 318 12.78 -0.34 22.47
C ALA A 318 12.61 0.76 23.53
N ASP A 319 13.28 1.90 23.35
CA ASP A 319 13.34 3.02 24.31
C ASP A 319 12.53 4.25 23.88
N GLY A 320 11.93 4.23 22.67
CA GLY A 320 11.19 5.37 22.12
C GLY A 320 12.08 6.44 21.49
N GLU A 321 13.40 6.31 21.54
CA GLU A 321 14.38 7.29 21.07
C GLU A 321 15.32 6.76 19.99
N SER A 322 15.80 5.52 20.16
CA SER A 322 16.78 4.89 19.27
C SER A 322 16.20 4.67 17.88
N VAL A 323 16.81 5.30 16.87
CA VAL A 323 16.44 5.16 15.45
C VAL A 323 17.32 4.09 14.81
N GLY A 324 16.71 3.02 14.31
CA GLY A 324 17.43 1.93 13.63
C GLY A 324 16.78 1.45 12.36
N SER A 325 17.52 0.61 11.61
CA SER A 325 17.00 -0.14 10.47
C SER A 325 15.96 -1.14 10.94
N LEU A 326 14.75 -1.04 10.40
CA LEU A 326 13.68 -1.97 10.74
C LEU A 326 13.86 -3.29 10.00
N GLN A 327 13.97 -4.35 10.75
CA GLN A 327 13.98 -5.72 10.23
C GLN A 327 12.75 -6.48 10.72
N VAL A 328 12.18 -7.31 9.86
CA VAL A 328 10.95 -8.05 10.14
C VAL A 328 11.10 -9.53 9.80
N GLN A 329 10.40 -10.40 10.53
CA GLN A 329 10.35 -11.83 10.29
C GLN A 329 8.95 -12.35 10.64
N GLY A 330 8.43 -13.30 9.86
CA GLY A 330 7.12 -13.89 10.14
C GLY A 330 6.55 -14.66 8.96
N PRO A 331 5.31 -15.15 9.08
CA PRO A 331 4.67 -15.98 8.06
C PRO A 331 4.16 -15.17 6.84
N THR A 332 4.23 -13.85 6.89
CA THR A 332 3.68 -12.95 5.86
C THR A 332 4.69 -12.55 4.80
N MET A 333 5.93 -13.06 4.89
CA MET A 333 7.02 -12.69 4.00
C MET A 333 6.82 -13.24 2.59
N MET A 334 7.34 -12.52 1.60
CA MET A 334 7.41 -12.98 0.21
C MET A 334 8.27 -14.25 0.09
N GLU A 335 8.04 -15.01 -0.97
CA GLU A 335 8.92 -16.13 -1.34
C GLU A 335 10.21 -15.63 -2.01
N GLY A 336 10.20 -14.44 -2.59
CA GLY A 336 11.34 -13.78 -3.21
C GLY A 336 10.93 -12.86 -4.37
N TYR A 337 11.93 -12.27 -5.00
CA TYR A 337 11.74 -11.53 -6.25
C TYR A 337 11.84 -12.47 -7.44
N LEU A 338 10.84 -12.42 -8.32
CA LEU A 338 10.77 -13.25 -9.51
C LEU A 338 12.01 -13.03 -10.38
N ASN A 339 12.64 -14.14 -10.81
CA ASN A 339 13.83 -14.14 -11.66
C ASN A 339 15.06 -13.38 -11.10
N LEU A 340 15.05 -12.99 -9.81
CA LEU A 340 16.09 -12.18 -9.19
C LEU A 340 16.59 -12.81 -7.87
N PRO A 341 17.25 -13.98 -7.91
CA PRO A 341 17.70 -14.68 -6.71
C PRO A 341 18.72 -13.88 -5.88
N GLU A 342 19.61 -13.13 -6.54
CA GLU A 342 20.58 -12.28 -5.86
C GLU A 342 19.91 -11.12 -5.09
N ALA A 343 18.91 -10.48 -5.70
CA ALA A 343 18.14 -9.42 -5.04
C ALA A 343 17.32 -9.99 -3.87
N THR A 344 16.83 -11.22 -4.00
CA THR A 344 16.13 -11.93 -2.92
C THR A 344 17.08 -12.19 -1.76
N ALA A 345 18.25 -12.76 -2.02
CA ALA A 345 19.27 -13.01 -1.00
C ALA A 345 19.72 -11.71 -0.31
N ALA A 346 19.93 -10.63 -1.08
CA ALA A 346 20.34 -9.34 -0.55
C ALA A 346 19.25 -8.63 0.29
N SER A 347 18.00 -9.07 0.21
CA SER A 347 16.89 -8.49 0.98
C SER A 347 16.75 -9.09 2.38
N SER A 348 17.52 -10.11 2.72
CA SER A 348 17.44 -10.82 4.01
C SER A 348 18.80 -11.00 4.63
N THR A 349 18.83 -11.04 5.96
CA THR A 349 20.03 -11.37 6.75
C THR A 349 20.26 -12.88 6.77
N ALA A 350 21.46 -13.30 7.16
CA ALA A 350 21.82 -14.72 7.26
C ALA A 350 20.95 -15.49 8.30
N ASP A 351 20.42 -14.79 9.31
CA ASP A 351 19.53 -15.34 10.34
C ASP A 351 18.03 -15.20 9.97
N GLY A 352 17.73 -14.88 8.70
CA GLY A 352 16.38 -14.93 8.12
C GLY A 352 15.49 -13.73 8.39
N TRP A 353 16.03 -12.58 8.74
CA TRP A 353 15.26 -11.32 8.86
C TRP A 353 15.23 -10.59 7.53
N PHE A 354 14.05 -10.14 7.16
CA PHE A 354 13.89 -9.27 6.00
C PHE A 354 14.28 -7.82 6.36
N VAL A 355 15.16 -7.23 5.54
CA VAL A 355 15.64 -5.86 5.69
C VAL A 355 14.70 -4.92 4.93
N THR A 356 13.88 -4.17 5.65
CA THR A 356 12.82 -3.36 5.01
C THR A 356 13.35 -2.14 4.25
N GLY A 357 14.56 -1.67 4.61
CA GLY A 357 15.11 -0.40 4.13
C GLY A 357 14.39 0.83 4.70
N ASP A 358 13.58 0.62 5.73
CA ASP A 358 12.92 1.68 6.49
C ASP A 358 13.59 1.85 7.86
N ALA A 359 13.76 3.10 8.29
CA ALA A 359 14.15 3.43 9.65
C ALA A 359 12.92 3.57 10.54
N ALA A 360 13.01 3.09 11.76
CA ALA A 360 11.94 3.16 12.73
C ALA A 360 12.45 3.39 14.16
N VAL A 361 11.52 3.70 15.04
CA VAL A 361 11.68 3.72 16.49
C VAL A 361 10.66 2.76 17.08
N ILE A 362 11.03 2.01 18.11
CA ILE A 362 10.11 1.16 18.88
C ILE A 362 9.97 1.75 20.27
N GLU A 363 8.75 2.07 20.65
CA GLU A 363 8.40 2.59 21.96
C GLU A 363 8.51 1.47 23.03
N PRO A 364 8.67 1.80 24.35
CA PRO A 364 8.74 0.81 25.41
C PRO A 364 7.53 -0.13 25.50
N ASP A 365 6.36 0.30 25.01
CA ASP A 365 5.15 -0.53 24.93
C ASP A 365 5.05 -1.36 23.63
N GLY A 366 6.10 -1.33 22.81
CA GLY A 366 6.19 -2.07 21.56
C GLY A 366 5.55 -1.37 20.34
N ALA A 367 4.99 -0.18 20.50
CA ALA A 367 4.44 0.56 19.37
C ALA A 367 5.56 1.09 18.45
N HIS A 368 5.34 1.03 17.15
CA HIS A 368 6.31 1.43 16.13
C HIS A 368 5.98 2.81 15.59
N ARG A 369 7.01 3.61 15.39
CA ARG A 369 6.95 4.87 14.66
C ARG A 369 7.91 4.77 13.47
N ILE A 370 7.36 4.80 12.26
CA ILE A 370 8.16 4.76 11.04
C ILE A 370 8.75 6.15 10.80
N VAL A 371 10.06 6.23 10.77
CA VAL A 371 10.80 7.48 10.55
C VAL A 371 10.84 7.79 9.05
N GLY A 372 10.96 6.76 8.21
CA GLY A 372 10.94 6.86 6.76
C GLY A 372 11.95 5.93 6.09
N ARG A 373 12.09 6.05 4.76
CA ARG A 373 13.08 5.30 4.00
C ARG A 373 14.50 5.74 4.35
N GLU A 374 15.38 4.80 4.67
CA GLU A 374 16.79 5.10 5.00
C GLU A 374 17.49 5.85 3.88
N SER A 375 17.17 5.53 2.63
CA SER A 375 17.81 6.11 1.45
C SER A 375 17.28 7.48 1.03
N THR A 376 16.12 7.92 1.52
CA THR A 376 15.45 9.16 1.03
C THR A 376 14.84 10.03 2.11
N ASP A 377 14.42 9.44 3.23
CA ASP A 377 13.67 10.15 4.26
C ASP A 377 14.43 10.28 5.57
N LEU A 378 15.53 9.54 5.73
CA LEU A 378 16.42 9.66 6.87
C LEU A 378 17.54 10.66 6.52
N ILE A 379 17.54 11.82 7.15
CA ILE A 379 18.50 12.89 6.95
C ILE A 379 19.59 12.79 8.03
N LYS A 380 20.83 12.59 7.60
CA LYS A 380 22.00 12.53 8.50
C LYS A 380 22.62 13.91 8.61
N THR A 381 22.31 14.65 9.67
CA THR A 381 22.73 16.05 9.85
C THR A 381 23.42 16.24 11.19
N GLY A 382 24.67 16.67 11.19
CA GLY A 382 25.45 16.98 12.39
C GLY A 382 25.51 15.81 13.39
N GLY A 383 25.62 14.56 12.92
CA GLY A 383 25.63 13.36 13.74
C GLY A 383 24.24 12.87 14.17
N TYR A 384 23.18 13.60 13.87
CA TYR A 384 21.79 13.20 14.16
C TYR A 384 21.15 12.50 12.96
N ARG A 385 20.17 11.63 13.26
CA ARG A 385 19.28 11.00 12.29
C ARG A 385 17.90 11.63 12.41
N VAL A 386 17.52 12.42 11.42
CA VAL A 386 16.26 13.15 11.41
C VAL A 386 15.33 12.56 10.37
N GLY A 387 14.13 12.17 10.79
CA GLY A 387 13.10 11.74 9.87
C GLY A 387 12.47 12.93 9.15
N ALA A 388 12.52 12.94 7.83
CA ALA A 388 11.88 13.97 7.03
C ALA A 388 10.38 14.12 7.36
N GLY A 389 9.68 13.00 7.59
CA GLY A 389 8.26 12.99 7.92
C GLY A 389 7.89 13.72 9.22
N GLU A 390 8.80 13.75 10.21
CA GLU A 390 8.57 14.49 11.44
C GLU A 390 8.57 16.01 11.20
N VAL A 391 9.51 16.49 10.38
CA VAL A 391 9.58 17.91 10.00
C VAL A 391 8.42 18.27 9.07
N GLU A 392 8.04 17.39 8.14
CA GLU A 392 6.85 17.56 7.29
C GLU A 392 5.57 17.70 8.13
N ASN A 393 5.38 16.83 9.11
CA ASN A 393 4.22 16.90 10.03
C ASN A 393 4.18 18.20 10.82
N ALA A 394 5.33 18.69 11.29
CA ALA A 394 5.40 19.97 11.97
C ALA A 394 5.00 21.13 11.06
N LEU A 395 5.51 21.14 9.82
CA LEU A 395 5.15 22.14 8.81
C LEU A 395 3.66 22.10 8.44
N LEU A 396 3.11 20.91 8.25
CA LEU A 396 1.68 20.71 7.95
C LEU A 396 0.75 21.13 9.10
N GLY A 397 1.27 21.27 10.32
CA GLY A 397 0.58 21.86 11.47
C GLY A 397 0.34 23.38 11.35
N HIS A 398 1.08 24.07 10.49
CA HIS A 398 0.89 25.50 10.25
C HIS A 398 -0.36 25.77 9.39
N PRO A 399 -1.27 26.69 9.77
CA PRO A 399 -2.54 26.91 9.05
C PRO A 399 -2.40 27.32 7.57
N GLY A 400 -1.30 28.00 7.22
CA GLY A 400 -1.00 28.43 5.87
C GLY A 400 -0.37 27.37 4.98
N VAL A 401 0.00 26.18 5.50
CA VAL A 401 0.67 25.12 4.77
C VAL A 401 -0.33 24.09 4.27
N ARG A 402 -0.29 23.82 2.97
CA ARG A 402 -1.12 22.80 2.30
C ARG A 402 -0.37 21.49 2.09
N GLU A 403 0.90 21.58 1.64
CA GLU A 403 1.76 20.43 1.38
C GLU A 403 3.19 20.74 1.82
N ALA A 404 3.91 19.73 2.28
CA ALA A 404 5.31 19.83 2.63
C ALA A 404 6.06 18.55 2.20
N ALA A 405 7.27 18.72 1.72
CA ALA A 405 8.22 17.64 1.46
C ALA A 405 9.60 18.08 1.95
N VAL A 406 10.24 17.24 2.75
CA VAL A 406 11.54 17.53 3.36
C VAL A 406 12.58 16.55 2.85
N VAL A 407 13.75 17.08 2.51
CA VAL A 407 14.88 16.32 1.97
C VAL A 407 16.18 16.72 2.66
N GLY A 408 17.13 15.78 2.71
CA GLY A 408 18.53 16.08 3.02
C GLY A 408 19.27 16.50 1.74
N VAL A 409 19.93 17.65 1.80
CA VAL A 409 20.81 18.12 0.72
C VAL A 409 22.25 18.03 1.22
N PRO A 410 23.23 17.60 0.42
CA PRO A 410 24.64 17.54 0.82
C PRO A 410 25.10 18.85 1.45
N ASP A 411 25.89 18.76 2.51
CA ASP A 411 26.44 19.88 3.27
C ASP A 411 27.83 19.48 3.77
N ASP A 412 28.83 20.33 3.55
CA ASP A 412 30.22 20.02 3.83
C ASP A 412 30.53 19.91 5.34
N ASP A 413 29.75 20.59 6.20
CA ASP A 413 29.95 20.61 7.66
C ASP A 413 29.08 19.57 8.36
N LEU A 414 27.81 19.48 7.97
CA LEU A 414 26.80 18.64 8.62
C LEU A 414 26.63 17.27 7.98
N GLY A 415 27.26 17.00 6.82
CA GLY A 415 27.02 15.86 5.96
C GLY A 415 25.75 16.06 5.12
N GLN A 416 24.64 16.39 5.73
CA GLN A 416 23.42 16.84 5.07
C GLN A 416 22.78 18.00 5.82
N THR A 417 22.18 18.94 5.09
CA THR A 417 21.32 19.99 5.64
C THR A 417 19.85 19.71 5.33
N ILE A 418 18.95 20.09 6.22
CA ILE A 418 17.51 19.88 6.06
C ILE A 418 16.93 21.02 5.21
N VAL A 419 16.33 20.68 4.09
CA VAL A 419 15.61 21.61 3.20
C VAL A 419 14.15 21.16 3.06
N ALA A 420 13.22 22.10 3.26
CA ALA A 420 11.79 21.86 3.10
C ALA A 420 11.26 22.54 1.84
N TYR A 421 10.49 21.82 1.02
CA TYR A 421 9.71 22.35 -0.09
C TYR A 421 8.24 22.40 0.33
N VAL A 422 7.65 23.59 0.30
CA VAL A 422 6.34 23.80 0.93
C VAL A 422 5.39 24.50 -0.03
N VAL A 423 4.19 23.95 -0.16
CA VAL A 423 3.06 24.60 -0.82
C VAL A 423 2.27 25.34 0.23
N ALA A 424 2.35 26.67 0.24
CA ALA A 424 1.74 27.50 1.26
C ALA A 424 1.19 28.81 0.69
N GLY A 425 0.36 29.50 1.45
CA GLY A 425 -0.16 30.83 1.13
C GLY A 425 -0.07 31.79 2.31
N GLY A 426 0.42 33.03 2.05
CA GLY A 426 0.43 34.10 3.05
C GLY A 426 1.45 33.91 4.19
N VAL A 427 2.50 33.10 3.96
CA VAL A 427 3.53 32.78 4.96
C VAL A 427 4.91 32.83 4.31
N SER A 428 5.91 33.33 5.06
CA SER A 428 7.29 33.42 4.63
C SER A 428 8.13 32.21 5.08
N GLU A 429 9.28 32.01 4.42
CA GLU A 429 10.29 31.02 4.82
C GLU A 429 10.65 31.14 6.31
N ALA A 430 11.00 32.35 6.78
CA ALA A 430 11.39 32.60 8.16
C ALA A 430 10.29 32.19 9.17
N GLN A 431 9.04 32.51 8.88
CA GLN A 431 7.91 32.12 9.74
C GLN A 431 7.75 30.61 9.83
N LEU A 432 7.97 29.87 8.75
CA LEU A 432 7.89 28.41 8.75
C LEU A 432 9.08 27.76 9.49
N ILE A 433 10.28 28.33 9.35
CA ILE A 433 11.47 27.89 10.12
C ILE A 433 11.20 28.09 11.62
N ASP A 434 10.71 29.27 12.01
CA ASP A 434 10.38 29.60 13.40
C ASP A 434 9.26 28.71 13.93
N TRP A 435 8.27 28.40 13.12
CA TRP A 435 7.19 27.49 13.48
C TRP A 435 7.73 26.11 13.85
N VAL A 436 8.61 25.53 13.01
CA VAL A 436 9.25 24.24 13.30
C VAL A 436 10.15 24.36 14.55
N ALA A 437 10.85 25.47 14.70
CA ALA A 437 11.73 25.70 15.84
C ALA A 437 11.01 25.72 17.19
N ASN A 438 9.76 26.15 17.20
CA ASN A 438 8.93 26.17 18.41
C ASN A 438 8.35 24.78 18.77
N GLY A 439 8.34 23.85 17.83
CA GLY A 439 7.75 22.52 18.00
C GLY A 439 8.75 21.38 18.06
N LEU A 440 9.93 21.53 17.48
CA LEU A 440 10.94 20.48 17.36
C LEU A 440 12.31 20.90 17.86
N SER A 441 13.14 19.91 18.20
CA SER A 441 14.52 20.11 18.62
C SER A 441 15.36 20.83 17.54
N VAL A 442 16.40 21.55 17.96
CA VAL A 442 17.23 22.41 17.11
C VAL A 442 17.79 21.69 15.90
N HIS A 443 18.25 20.44 16.04
CA HIS A 443 18.82 19.64 14.95
C HIS A 443 17.79 19.20 13.90
N LYS A 444 16.49 19.33 14.17
CA LYS A 444 15.37 19.01 13.26
C LYS A 444 14.87 20.24 12.49
N ARG A 445 15.42 21.42 12.78
CA ARG A 445 15.01 22.66 12.14
C ARG A 445 15.53 22.71 10.69
N PRO A 446 14.66 22.96 9.69
CA PRO A 446 15.12 23.17 8.32
C PRO A 446 15.99 24.43 8.23
N ARG A 447 17.09 24.33 7.51
CA ARG A 447 17.98 25.48 7.23
C ARG A 447 17.37 26.38 6.15
N ARG A 448 16.56 25.80 5.26
CA ARG A 448 15.85 26.51 4.19
C ARG A 448 14.44 25.97 4.02
N VAL A 449 13.52 26.86 3.70
CA VAL A 449 12.15 26.52 3.29
C VAL A 449 11.89 27.17 1.92
N ILE A 450 11.72 26.36 0.89
CA ILE A 450 11.48 26.79 -0.48
C ILE A 450 9.98 26.71 -0.74
N LEU A 451 9.35 27.86 -0.99
CA LEU A 451 7.95 27.93 -1.37
C LEU A 451 7.80 27.53 -2.83
N VAL A 452 6.88 26.59 -3.10
CA VAL A 452 6.63 26.05 -4.45
C VAL A 452 5.12 26.00 -4.73
N ASP A 453 4.73 26.06 -6.02
CA ASP A 453 3.32 25.98 -6.42
C ASP A 453 2.75 24.58 -6.28
N GLY A 454 3.57 23.52 -6.36
CA GLY A 454 3.20 22.13 -6.23
C GLY A 454 4.38 21.21 -6.06
N LEU A 455 4.17 20.03 -5.46
CA LEU A 455 5.19 19.01 -5.28
C LEU A 455 5.16 17.99 -6.45
N PRO A 456 6.33 17.56 -6.97
CA PRO A 456 6.40 16.55 -8.02
C PRO A 456 5.87 15.21 -7.50
N ARG A 457 4.96 14.58 -8.25
CA ARG A 457 4.32 13.32 -7.87
C ARG A 457 4.45 12.28 -8.97
N ASN A 458 4.46 11.02 -8.58
CA ASN A 458 4.30 9.90 -9.52
C ASN A 458 2.81 9.66 -9.84
N ALA A 459 2.53 8.72 -10.75
CA ALA A 459 1.16 8.35 -11.14
C ALA A 459 0.29 7.89 -9.95
N MET A 460 0.89 7.43 -8.87
CA MET A 460 0.20 7.01 -7.62
C MET A 460 -0.02 8.18 -6.65
N GLY A 461 0.34 9.41 -7.02
CA GLY A 461 0.23 10.58 -6.16
C GLY A 461 1.31 10.70 -5.08
N LYS A 462 2.32 9.81 -5.05
CA LYS A 462 3.43 9.88 -4.10
C LYS A 462 4.44 10.94 -4.53
N VAL A 463 4.87 11.78 -3.57
CA VAL A 463 5.89 12.83 -3.81
C VAL A 463 7.22 12.19 -4.21
N GLN A 464 7.82 12.70 -5.29
CA GLN A 464 9.11 12.27 -5.83
C GLN A 464 10.27 13.10 -5.22
N LYS A 465 10.62 12.84 -3.96
CA LYS A 465 11.63 13.60 -3.20
C LYS A 465 12.99 13.70 -3.88
N ARG A 466 13.41 12.67 -4.62
CA ARG A 466 14.68 12.69 -5.39
C ARG A 466 14.76 13.82 -6.40
N ARG A 467 13.62 14.21 -6.99
CA ARG A 467 13.57 15.35 -7.94
C ARG A 467 13.69 16.69 -7.24
N LEU A 468 13.38 16.75 -5.95
CA LEU A 468 13.55 17.95 -5.13
C LEU A 468 15.02 18.10 -4.66
N ALA A 469 15.66 17.01 -4.26
CA ALA A 469 17.05 17.03 -3.81
C ALA A 469 18.06 17.47 -4.90
N GLY A 470 17.75 17.20 -6.19
CA GLY A 470 18.58 17.63 -7.33
C GLY A 470 18.47 19.11 -7.71
N ASN A 471 17.42 19.80 -7.27
CA ASN A 471 17.22 21.23 -7.58
C ASN A 471 17.79 22.17 -6.50
N GLY A 472 18.40 21.64 -5.45
CA GLY A 472 18.93 22.41 -4.32
C GLY A 472 20.38 22.90 -4.50
N THR A 473 21.04 22.61 -5.62
CA THR A 473 22.46 22.97 -5.86
C THR A 473 22.66 24.22 -6.71
N ASP A 474 21.58 24.84 -7.23
CA ASP A 474 21.66 26.10 -7.96
C ASP A 474 21.02 27.23 -7.13
N GLY A 475 21.86 27.95 -6.36
CA GLY A 475 21.47 29.17 -5.65
C GLY A 475 22.48 29.63 -4.64
#